data_42622a5f01558875816def2feda9e2a0
#
_entry.id   42622a5f01558875816def2feda9e2a0
#
_cell.length_a   1.000
_cell.length_b   1.000
_cell.length_c   1.000
_cell.angle_alpha   90.00
_cell.angle_beta   90.00
_cell.angle_gamma   90.00
#
_symmetry.space_group_name_H-M   'P 1'
#
loop_
_entity.id
_entity.type
_entity.pdbx_description
1 polymer ?
#
loop_
_entity_poly.entity_id
_entity_poly.type
_entity_poly.pdbx_seq_one_letter_code
_entity_poly.pdbx_strand_id
1 'polypeptide(L)'
;MYRQVTVIVLLCSGAVMTLIACWLTRPIRLLTQATGKMAEGEYSYRAEQISNDEMGQLTADFNHMAEALEQNIQNLENEVRAREDFIAAFSHELKTPLTAIIGYADMLRSRKLDDEKHFLCANYIYTEGKRLETMALRLLDIIVTRRKEIDRKTTNV
;
A
#
# COMPACT_ATOMS: atom_id res chain seq x y z
N MET A 1 27.65 25.43 -61.64
CA MET A 1 27.27 24.00 -61.42
C MET A 1 27.57 23.52 -60.02
N TYR A 2 28.82 23.57 -59.52
CA TYR A 2 29.22 23.12 -58.18
C TYR A 2 28.48 23.79 -57.03
N ARG A 3 28.22 25.11 -57.11
CA ARG A 3 27.53 25.88 -56.06
C ARG A 3 26.06 25.46 -55.81
N GLN A 4 25.35 25.02 -56.86
CA GLN A 4 24.00 24.51 -56.75
C GLN A 4 24.00 23.10 -56.08
N VAL A 5 24.94 22.24 -56.44
CA VAL A 5 25.09 20.92 -55.88
C VAL A 5 25.41 20.98 -54.37
N THR A 6 26.31 21.88 -53.95
CA THR A 6 26.63 22.05 -52.51
C THR A 6 25.44 22.57 -51.73
N VAL A 7 24.62 23.47 -52.25
CA VAL A 7 23.40 23.95 -51.55
C VAL A 7 22.38 22.82 -51.38
N ILE A 8 22.16 22.02 -52.44
CA ILE A 8 21.23 20.86 -52.35
C ILE A 8 21.70 19.85 -51.32
N VAL A 9 23.00 19.52 -51.29
CA VAL A 9 23.56 18.59 -50.31
C VAL A 9 23.38 19.11 -48.88
N LEU A 10 23.63 20.39 -48.64
CA LEU A 10 23.42 20.99 -47.30
C LEU A 10 21.94 20.98 -46.88
N LEU A 11 21.01 21.26 -47.78
CA LEU A 11 19.59 21.21 -47.50
C LEU A 11 19.11 19.78 -47.23
N CYS A 12 19.56 18.81 -48.02
CA CYS A 12 19.26 17.39 -47.80
C CYS A 12 19.82 16.87 -46.48
N SER A 13 21.07 17.19 -46.13
CA SER A 13 21.67 16.78 -44.86
C SER A 13 20.96 17.40 -43.65
N GLY A 14 20.56 18.69 -43.73
CA GLY A 14 19.76 19.36 -42.70
C GLY A 14 18.37 18.74 -42.51
N ALA A 15 17.69 18.40 -43.63
CA ALA A 15 16.39 17.72 -43.56
C ALA A 15 16.50 16.33 -42.94
N VAL A 16 17.50 15.54 -43.30
CA VAL A 16 17.75 14.22 -42.71
C VAL A 16 18.06 14.32 -41.21
N MET A 17 18.91 15.28 -40.82
CA MET A 17 19.26 15.52 -39.42
C MET A 17 18.03 15.89 -38.56
N THR A 18 17.14 16.75 -39.07
CA THR A 18 15.90 17.15 -38.40
C THR A 18 14.93 15.97 -38.28
N LEU A 19 14.77 15.13 -39.29
CA LEU A 19 13.95 13.94 -39.23
C LEU A 19 14.43 12.95 -38.19
N ILE A 20 15.74 12.67 -38.15
CA ILE A 20 16.35 11.79 -37.16
C ILE A 20 16.17 12.36 -35.72
N ALA A 21 16.40 13.66 -35.55
CA ALA A 21 16.20 14.31 -34.25
C ALA A 21 14.75 14.22 -33.76
N CYS A 22 13.78 14.49 -34.62
CA CYS A 22 12.35 14.38 -34.28
C CYS A 22 11.97 12.94 -33.95
N TRP A 23 12.45 11.98 -34.73
CA TRP A 23 12.17 10.55 -34.52
C TRP A 23 12.72 10.04 -33.18
N LEU A 24 13.92 10.45 -32.81
CA LEU A 24 14.59 10.03 -31.56
C LEU A 24 14.03 10.78 -30.33
N THR A 25 13.66 12.06 -30.47
CA THR A 25 13.22 12.89 -29.33
C THR A 25 11.79 12.58 -28.87
N ARG A 26 10.94 12.13 -29.78
CA ARG A 26 9.52 11.87 -29.49
C ARG A 26 9.30 10.77 -28.41
N PRO A 27 9.89 9.58 -28.51
CA PRO A 27 9.73 8.56 -27.48
C PRO A 27 10.31 8.98 -26.12
N ILE A 28 11.45 9.67 -26.10
CA ILE A 28 12.05 10.19 -24.86
C ILE A 28 11.09 11.16 -24.16
N ARG A 29 10.44 12.03 -24.91
CA ARG A 29 9.47 12.98 -24.35
C ARG A 29 8.25 12.30 -23.74
N LEU A 30 7.74 11.23 -24.36
CA LEU A 30 6.64 10.43 -23.80
C LEU A 30 7.03 9.73 -22.51
N LEU A 31 8.24 9.15 -22.45
CA LEU A 31 8.76 8.55 -21.22
C LEU A 31 8.95 9.60 -20.11
N THR A 32 9.45 10.79 -20.44
CA THR A 32 9.59 11.89 -19.48
C THR A 32 8.23 12.33 -18.94
N GLN A 33 7.20 12.42 -19.79
CA GLN A 33 5.85 12.73 -19.34
C GLN A 33 5.28 11.63 -18.44
N ALA A 34 5.48 10.35 -18.80
CA ALA A 34 5.04 9.22 -18.00
C ALA A 34 5.70 9.21 -16.62
N THR A 35 7.01 9.47 -16.56
CA THR A 35 7.74 9.59 -15.28
C THR A 35 7.23 10.74 -14.43
N GLY A 36 6.89 11.89 -15.06
CA GLY A 36 6.29 13.03 -14.37
C GLY A 36 4.95 12.69 -13.73
N LYS A 37 4.07 12.00 -14.46
CA LYS A 37 2.77 11.54 -13.95
C LYS A 37 2.92 10.55 -12.80
N MET A 38 3.85 9.62 -12.90
CA MET A 38 4.16 8.71 -11.79
C MET A 38 4.65 9.46 -10.55
N ALA A 39 5.46 10.50 -10.71
CA ALA A 39 5.92 11.34 -9.60
C ALA A 39 4.79 12.14 -8.95
N GLU A 40 3.71 12.43 -9.68
CA GLU A 40 2.48 13.05 -9.18
C GLU A 40 1.52 12.05 -8.52
N GLY A 41 1.85 10.74 -8.52
CA GLY A 41 1.04 9.69 -7.92
C GLY A 41 0.10 8.97 -8.89
N GLU A 42 0.14 9.26 -10.18
CA GLU A 42 -0.65 8.57 -11.21
C GLU A 42 0.04 7.25 -11.63
N TYR A 43 0.10 6.27 -10.74
CA TYR A 43 0.82 5.00 -10.96
C TYR A 43 0.19 4.09 -12.01
N SER A 44 -1.07 4.31 -12.38
CA SER A 44 -1.78 3.58 -13.45
C SER A 44 -1.43 4.08 -14.86
N TYR A 45 -0.71 5.22 -14.97
CA TYR A 45 -0.31 5.75 -16.28
C TYR A 45 0.72 4.82 -16.93
N ARG A 46 0.57 4.61 -18.25
CA ARG A 46 1.52 3.84 -19.08
C ARG A 46 1.97 4.69 -20.25
N ALA A 47 3.25 4.58 -20.58
CA ALA A 47 3.80 5.23 -21.76
C ALA A 47 3.37 4.46 -23.02
N GLU A 48 2.98 5.20 -24.07
CA GLU A 48 2.63 4.63 -25.37
C GLU A 48 3.89 4.08 -26.06
N GLN A 49 3.84 2.83 -26.48
CA GLN A 49 4.92 2.21 -27.24
C GLN A 49 4.76 2.58 -28.73
N ILE A 50 5.56 3.51 -29.22
CA ILE A 50 5.48 4.02 -30.59
C ILE A 50 6.55 3.44 -31.53
N SER A 51 7.44 2.59 -31.03
CA SER A 51 8.56 2.00 -31.76
C SER A 51 8.75 0.53 -31.36
N ASN A 52 9.36 -0.26 -32.26
CA ASN A 52 9.74 -1.66 -32.00
C ASN A 52 11.26 -1.85 -31.95
N ASP A 53 12.02 -0.79 -31.77
CA ASP A 53 13.46 -0.74 -31.58
C ASP A 53 13.82 -0.71 -30.08
N GLU A 54 15.06 -0.33 -29.76
CA GLU A 54 15.58 -0.20 -28.39
C GLU A 54 14.74 0.79 -27.58
N MET A 55 14.12 1.80 -28.22
CA MET A 55 13.24 2.75 -27.54
C MET A 55 11.89 2.12 -27.20
N GLY A 56 11.38 1.24 -28.06
CA GLY A 56 10.18 0.44 -27.79
C GLY A 56 10.41 -0.52 -26.63
N GLN A 57 11.57 -1.17 -26.58
CA GLN A 57 11.95 -2.04 -25.47
C GLN A 57 12.04 -1.25 -24.16
N LEU A 58 12.68 -0.07 -24.16
CA LEU A 58 12.78 0.80 -22.99
C LEU A 58 11.39 1.22 -22.49
N THR A 59 10.45 1.50 -23.42
CA THR A 59 9.07 1.83 -23.06
C THR A 59 8.35 0.64 -22.40
N ALA A 60 8.56 -0.57 -22.93
CA ALA A 60 8.00 -1.79 -22.35
C ALA A 60 8.56 -2.06 -20.93
N ASP A 61 9.87 -1.93 -20.75
CA ASP A 61 10.53 -2.11 -19.45
C ASP A 61 10.05 -1.06 -18.43
N PHE A 62 9.89 0.19 -18.85
CA PHE A 62 9.28 1.25 -18.04
C PHE A 62 7.85 0.89 -17.60
N ASN A 63 7.01 0.43 -18.53
CA ASN A 63 5.64 0.06 -18.24
C ASN A 63 5.56 -1.14 -17.28
N HIS A 64 6.46 -2.12 -17.42
CA HIS A 64 6.56 -3.25 -16.51
C HIS A 64 6.98 -2.79 -15.09
N MET A 65 7.95 -1.87 -14.99
CA MET A 65 8.32 -1.28 -13.70
C MET A 65 7.16 -0.49 -13.09
N ALA A 66 6.42 0.27 -13.89
CA ALA A 66 5.24 1.02 -13.46
C ALA A 66 4.14 0.10 -12.91
N GLU A 67 3.90 -1.04 -13.57
CA GLU A 67 2.94 -2.05 -13.13
C GLU A 67 3.35 -2.68 -11.79
N ALA A 68 4.63 -3.05 -11.65
CA ALA A 68 5.16 -3.60 -10.40
C ALA A 68 5.04 -2.59 -9.24
N LEU A 69 5.29 -1.31 -9.51
CA LEU A 69 5.14 -0.24 -8.52
C LEU A 69 3.68 -0.05 -8.11
N GLU A 70 2.75 0.01 -9.07
CA GLU A 70 1.31 0.13 -8.81
C GLU A 70 0.82 -1.03 -7.94
N GLN A 71 1.20 -2.27 -8.28
CA GLN A 71 0.85 -3.45 -7.48
C GLN A 71 1.39 -3.39 -6.06
N ASN A 72 2.64 -2.94 -5.88
CA ASN A 72 3.24 -2.81 -4.57
C ASN A 72 2.51 -1.76 -3.71
N ILE A 73 2.13 -0.62 -4.31
CA ILE A 73 1.36 0.43 -3.62
C ILE A 73 -0.02 -0.10 -3.22
N GLN A 74 -0.74 -0.76 -4.13
CA GLN A 74 -2.04 -1.37 -3.82
C GLN A 74 -1.95 -2.41 -2.70
N ASN A 75 -0.92 -3.25 -2.71
CA ASN A 75 -0.68 -4.22 -1.63
C ASN A 75 -0.44 -3.52 -0.29
N LEU A 76 0.35 -2.44 -0.29
CA LEU A 76 0.64 -1.66 0.91
C LEU A 76 -0.63 -0.99 1.46
N GLU A 77 -1.45 -0.38 0.60
CA GLU A 77 -2.73 0.22 0.98
C GLU A 77 -3.69 -0.80 1.58
N ASN A 78 -3.78 -2.00 0.97
CA ASN A 78 -4.61 -3.08 1.48
C ASN A 78 -4.11 -3.56 2.86
N GLU A 79 -2.80 -3.64 3.06
CA GLU A 79 -2.21 -4.01 4.35
C GLU A 79 -2.49 -2.95 5.43
N VAL A 80 -2.40 -1.66 5.09
CA VAL A 80 -2.76 -0.55 5.99
C VAL A 80 -4.23 -0.63 6.38
N ARG A 81 -5.14 -0.77 5.41
CA ARG A 81 -6.59 -0.91 5.68
C ARG A 81 -6.90 -2.12 6.56
N ALA A 82 -6.34 -3.28 6.23
CA ALA A 82 -6.55 -4.48 7.05
C ALA A 82 -6.06 -4.30 8.50
N ARG A 83 -4.99 -3.51 8.70
CA ARG A 83 -4.49 -3.16 10.04
C ARG A 83 -5.43 -2.21 10.76
N GLU A 84 -5.98 -1.21 10.07
CA GLU A 84 -6.94 -0.26 10.64
C GLU A 84 -8.24 -0.96 11.03
N ASP A 85 -8.79 -1.81 10.16
CA ASP A 85 -9.98 -2.61 10.42
C ASP A 85 -9.78 -3.55 11.61
N PHE A 86 -8.61 -4.19 11.71
CA PHE A 86 -8.26 -5.03 12.84
C PHE A 86 -8.25 -4.24 14.16
N ILE A 87 -7.62 -3.05 14.18
CA ILE A 87 -7.56 -2.21 15.38
C ILE A 87 -8.96 -1.74 15.77
N ALA A 88 -9.79 -1.34 14.81
CA ALA A 88 -11.15 -0.90 15.06
C ALA A 88 -12.02 -2.03 15.64
N ALA A 89 -12.00 -3.21 15.03
CA ALA A 89 -12.72 -4.40 15.50
C ALA A 89 -12.27 -4.81 16.90
N PHE A 90 -10.96 -4.86 17.14
CA PHE A 90 -10.40 -5.23 18.45
C PHE A 90 -10.78 -4.22 19.54
N SER A 91 -10.74 -2.93 19.23
CA SER A 91 -11.16 -1.87 20.15
C SER A 91 -12.64 -2.00 20.53
N HIS A 92 -13.49 -2.34 19.57
CA HIS A 92 -14.90 -2.57 19.81
C HIS A 92 -15.15 -3.80 20.69
N GLU A 93 -14.44 -4.89 20.42
CA GLU A 93 -14.52 -6.14 21.19
C GLU A 93 -14.02 -5.98 22.64
N LEU A 94 -13.02 -5.11 22.87
CA LEU A 94 -12.55 -4.77 24.22
C LEU A 94 -13.51 -3.87 24.98
N LYS A 95 -14.17 -2.93 24.30
CA LYS A 95 -15.04 -1.94 24.93
C LYS A 95 -16.22 -2.60 25.66
N THR A 96 -16.82 -3.63 25.08
CA THR A 96 -18.01 -4.31 25.62
C THR A 96 -17.75 -4.95 26.97
N PRO A 97 -16.77 -5.87 27.14
CA PRO A 97 -16.46 -6.49 28.45
C PRO A 97 -15.95 -5.46 29.46
N LEU A 98 -15.18 -4.48 29.03
CA LEU A 98 -14.67 -3.43 29.91
C LEU A 98 -15.81 -2.57 30.48
N THR A 99 -16.77 -2.20 29.64
CA THR A 99 -17.98 -1.46 30.08
C THR A 99 -18.80 -2.28 31.09
N ALA A 100 -18.95 -3.58 30.86
CA ALA A 100 -19.65 -4.49 31.79
C ALA A 100 -18.90 -4.57 33.14
N ILE A 101 -17.59 -4.76 33.12
CA ILE A 101 -16.76 -4.79 34.35
C ILE A 101 -16.94 -3.49 35.15
N ILE A 102 -16.82 -2.34 34.50
CA ILE A 102 -16.98 -1.03 35.13
C ILE A 102 -18.38 -0.88 35.72
N GLY A 103 -19.42 -1.26 34.95
CA GLY A 103 -20.82 -1.15 35.41
C GLY A 103 -21.10 -2.00 36.64
N TYR A 104 -20.67 -3.28 36.66
CA TYR A 104 -20.87 -4.16 37.81
C TYR A 104 -20.00 -3.73 39.02
N ALA A 105 -18.77 -3.26 38.78
CA ALA A 105 -17.94 -2.69 39.83
C ALA A 105 -18.54 -1.42 40.44
N ASP A 106 -19.16 -0.56 39.62
CA ASP A 106 -19.86 0.62 40.13
C ASP A 106 -21.11 0.26 40.94
N MET A 107 -21.85 -0.76 40.53
CA MET A 107 -22.98 -1.30 41.32
C MET A 107 -22.51 -1.79 42.69
N LEU A 108 -21.41 -2.53 42.78
CA LEU A 108 -20.82 -3.00 44.03
C LEU A 108 -20.36 -1.84 44.93
N ARG A 109 -19.86 -0.77 44.32
CA ARG A 109 -19.34 0.41 45.06
C ARG A 109 -20.47 1.33 45.57
N SER A 110 -21.51 1.55 44.75
CA SER A 110 -22.50 2.62 44.98
C SER A 110 -23.78 2.15 45.66
N ARG A 111 -24.05 0.84 45.72
CA ARG A 111 -25.31 0.26 46.24
C ARG A 111 -25.05 -0.74 47.34
N LYS A 112 -25.93 -0.72 48.36
CA LYS A 112 -26.04 -1.85 49.29
C LYS A 112 -26.80 -2.97 48.60
N LEU A 113 -26.10 -4.03 48.24
CA LEU A 113 -26.64 -5.22 47.58
C LEU A 113 -26.80 -6.33 48.62
N ASP A 114 -27.80 -7.22 48.40
CA ASP A 114 -27.85 -8.49 49.11
C ASP A 114 -26.72 -9.42 48.67
N ASP A 115 -26.43 -10.46 49.47
CA ASP A 115 -25.31 -11.38 49.24
C ASP A 115 -25.40 -12.06 47.86
N GLU A 116 -26.59 -12.36 47.38
CA GLU A 116 -26.80 -13.00 46.08
C GLU A 116 -26.43 -12.04 44.92
N LYS A 117 -26.89 -10.81 44.96
CA LYS A 117 -26.55 -9.79 43.93
C LYS A 117 -25.09 -9.40 44.02
N HIS A 118 -24.51 -9.34 45.23
CA HIS A 118 -23.08 -9.08 45.38
C HIS A 118 -22.26 -10.17 44.70
N PHE A 119 -22.60 -11.45 44.94
CA PHE A 119 -21.96 -12.59 44.28
C PHE A 119 -22.10 -12.55 42.75
N LEU A 120 -23.30 -12.26 42.25
CA LEU A 120 -23.57 -12.16 40.82
C LEU A 120 -22.71 -11.08 40.16
N CYS A 121 -22.65 -9.87 40.72
CA CYS A 121 -21.82 -8.78 40.19
C CYS A 121 -20.32 -9.19 40.19
N ALA A 122 -19.83 -9.75 41.25
CA ALA A 122 -18.43 -10.22 41.32
C ALA A 122 -18.14 -11.33 40.30
N ASN A 123 -19.07 -12.26 40.08
CA ASN A 123 -18.96 -13.31 39.09
C ASN A 123 -18.94 -12.78 37.64
N TYR A 124 -19.76 -11.79 37.33
CA TYR A 124 -19.73 -11.12 36.02
C TYR A 124 -18.40 -10.42 35.78
N ILE A 125 -17.87 -9.66 36.77
CA ILE A 125 -16.55 -9.02 36.66
C ILE A 125 -15.46 -10.05 36.39
N TYR A 126 -15.46 -11.17 37.12
CA TYR A 126 -14.49 -12.26 36.95
C TYR A 126 -14.59 -12.88 35.55
N THR A 127 -15.81 -13.18 35.10
CA THR A 127 -16.06 -13.81 33.78
C THR A 127 -15.60 -12.91 32.62
N GLU A 128 -15.95 -11.62 32.67
CA GLU A 128 -15.54 -10.68 31.62
C GLU A 128 -14.03 -10.39 31.70
N GLY A 129 -13.42 -10.39 32.89
CA GLY A 129 -11.97 -10.33 33.07
C GLY A 129 -11.23 -11.51 32.43
N LYS A 130 -11.73 -12.74 32.61
CA LYS A 130 -11.21 -13.95 31.95
C LYS A 130 -11.36 -13.92 30.45
N ARG A 131 -12.46 -13.34 29.94
CA ARG A 131 -12.67 -13.13 28.51
C ARG A 131 -11.61 -12.17 27.93
N LEU A 132 -11.34 -11.05 28.63
CA LEU A 132 -10.30 -10.08 28.23
C LEU A 132 -8.89 -10.72 28.23
N GLU A 133 -8.56 -11.52 29.26
CA GLU A 133 -7.29 -12.26 29.32
C GLU A 133 -7.13 -13.16 28.08
N THR A 134 -8.16 -13.94 27.74
CA THR A 134 -8.16 -14.83 26.57
C THR A 134 -7.98 -14.05 25.26
N MET A 135 -8.63 -12.90 25.12
CA MET A 135 -8.48 -12.02 23.94
C MET A 135 -7.07 -11.46 23.84
N ALA A 136 -6.46 -11.02 24.95
CA ALA A 136 -5.10 -10.53 24.99
C ALA A 136 -4.08 -11.61 24.58
N LEU A 137 -4.23 -12.85 25.05
CA LEU A 137 -3.38 -13.97 24.66
C LEU A 137 -3.50 -14.30 23.17
N ARG A 138 -4.71 -14.31 22.62
CA ARG A 138 -4.93 -14.50 21.16
C ARG A 138 -4.26 -13.41 20.34
N LEU A 139 -4.31 -12.16 20.80
CA LEU A 139 -3.63 -11.06 20.12
C LEU A 139 -2.11 -11.25 20.08
N LEU A 140 -1.51 -11.67 21.21
CA LEU A 140 -0.08 -11.96 21.28
C LEU A 140 0.31 -13.10 20.33
N ASP A 141 -0.49 -14.16 20.22
CA ASP A 141 -0.24 -15.26 19.28
C ASP A 141 -0.26 -14.79 17.82
N ILE A 142 -1.20 -13.92 17.44
CA ILE A 142 -1.28 -13.34 16.10
C ILE A 142 -0.03 -12.51 15.82
N ILE A 143 0.40 -11.65 16.74
CA ILE A 143 1.58 -10.79 16.59
C ILE A 143 2.85 -11.63 16.43
N VAL A 144 3.04 -12.65 17.27
CA VAL A 144 4.21 -13.54 17.24
C VAL A 144 4.26 -14.34 15.94
N THR A 145 3.13 -14.86 15.50
CA THR A 145 3.02 -15.64 14.24
C THR A 145 3.35 -14.79 13.02
N ARG A 146 2.80 -13.57 12.92
CA ARG A 146 3.13 -12.62 11.85
C ARG A 146 4.61 -12.27 11.82
N ARG A 147 5.23 -12.06 12.98
CA ARG A 147 6.66 -11.75 13.05
C ARG A 147 7.52 -12.90 12.52
N LYS A 148 7.18 -14.14 12.84
CA LYS A 148 7.88 -15.34 12.32
C LYS A 148 7.72 -15.51 10.81
N GLU A 149 6.58 -15.14 10.23
CA GLU A 149 6.36 -15.18 8.78
C GLU A 149 7.20 -14.13 8.04
N ILE A 150 7.34 -12.93 8.60
CA ILE A 150 8.18 -11.86 8.04
C ILE A 150 9.65 -12.28 8.09
N ASP A 151 10.14 -12.79 9.23
CA ASP A 151 11.53 -13.26 9.37
C ASP A 151 11.85 -14.41 8.40
N ARG A 152 10.90 -15.30 8.13
CA ARG A 152 11.07 -16.37 7.13
C ARG A 152 11.19 -15.84 5.69
N LYS A 153 10.41 -14.82 5.33
CA LYS A 153 10.46 -14.21 3.99
C LYS A 153 11.76 -13.46 3.77
N THR A 154 12.30 -12.79 4.78
CA THR A 154 13.57 -12.06 4.70
C THR A 154 14.81 -12.95 4.72
N THR A 155 14.73 -14.18 5.22
CA THR A 155 15.86 -15.11 5.27
C THR A 155 15.99 -15.94 3.99
N ASN A 156 14.96 -15.98 3.13
CA ASN A 156 14.93 -16.75 1.87
C ASN A 156 15.27 -15.89 0.62
N VAL A 157 15.80 -14.70 0.77
CA VAL A 157 16.34 -13.82 -0.28
C VAL A 157 17.86 -13.74 -0.11
#